data_80cf251fcc6df6edb4589b4ce490168d
#
_entry.id   80cf251fcc6df6edb4589b4ce490168d
#
_cell.length_a   1.000
_cell.length_b   1.000
_cell.length_c   1.000
_cell.angle_alpha   90.00
_cell.angle_beta   90.00
_cell.angle_gamma   90.00
#
_symmetry.space_group_name_H-M   'P 1'
#
loop_
_entity.id
_entity.type
_entity.pdbx_description
1 polymer ?
#
loop_
_entity_poly.entity_id
_entity_poly.type
_entity_poly.pdbx_seq_one_letter_code
_entity_poly.pdbx_strand_id
1 'polypeptide(L)'
;MAEQEKEKLLETEEVRQRIDELKKKVGEMADYIKVGERREKLADLEAQQAQGDFWNNQAKARDVIAATNAERAYVVPFTALEKTVEDAGVMLELAEMEEGESQQTALKDTLAECSKADDYFGKLRLQSLLGGKFDACNVFVKLHAGQGGTEACDWVSMLYRMYKRYAEDQGWKIEEYDTQEGEEAGYKDVYFRVEGPYAFGMLKAERGIHRLVRISPFDANKRRQTSFASVETVAEINDDIDVEIKDEDLRIDTYRSGGAGGQHVNKTDSAVRLTHLPTGIVVACQKERSQHMNKEKAMNMLRAQLYEYYEDQKKAEMDRFYGAKSENGWGSQIRSYVFCPYTMVKDLRTECETSDVNAVMDGRIQPFIEAWLQMKAK
;
A
#
# COMPACT_ATOMS: atom_id res chain seq x y z
N MET A 1 28.07 29.89 24.47
CA MET A 1 28.06 29.03 25.65
C MET A 1 27.21 27.83 25.24
N ALA A 2 27.84 26.72 24.98
CA ALA A 2 27.15 25.50 24.58
C ALA A 2 26.46 24.94 25.83
N GLU A 3 25.13 24.88 25.80
CA GLU A 3 24.38 24.02 26.68
C GLU A 3 24.79 22.58 26.35
N GLN A 4 25.60 21.99 27.21
CA GLN A 4 25.79 20.55 27.28
C GLN A 4 24.44 19.97 27.72
N GLU A 5 23.68 19.39 26.79
CA GLU A 5 22.65 18.43 27.14
C GLU A 5 23.30 17.40 28.05
N LYS A 6 22.91 17.36 29.32
CA LYS A 6 23.25 16.28 30.23
C LYS A 6 22.64 15.02 29.64
N GLU A 7 23.47 14.22 29.02
CA GLU A 7 23.08 12.88 28.55
C GLU A 7 22.53 12.12 29.76
N LYS A 8 21.23 11.80 29.73
CA LYS A 8 20.56 11.09 30.82
C LYS A 8 21.22 9.71 30.92
N LEU A 9 21.78 9.39 32.08
CA LEU A 9 22.31 8.04 32.32
C LEU A 9 21.16 7.04 32.21
N LEU A 10 21.39 6.00 31.41
CA LEU A 10 20.44 4.92 31.22
C LEU A 10 20.43 4.03 32.46
N GLU A 11 19.23 3.75 32.95
CA GLU A 11 19.05 2.80 34.08
C GLU A 11 18.84 1.39 33.47
N THR A 12 19.54 0.41 34.03
CA THR A 12 19.43 -1.01 33.65
C THR A 12 17.97 -1.49 33.68
N GLU A 13 17.22 -1.01 34.67
CA GLU A 13 15.82 -1.36 34.87
C GLU A 13 14.92 -0.83 33.74
N GLU A 14 15.17 0.38 33.20
CA GLU A 14 14.45 0.91 32.04
C GLU A 14 14.64 0.01 30.80
N VAL A 15 15.88 -0.47 30.58
CA VAL A 15 16.20 -1.36 29.45
C VAL A 15 15.56 -2.74 29.64
N ARG A 16 15.59 -3.27 30.87
CA ARG A 16 14.94 -4.55 31.20
C ARG A 16 13.43 -4.50 30.95
N GLN A 17 12.74 -3.48 31.41
CA GLN A 17 11.31 -3.29 31.18
C GLN A 17 11.01 -3.24 29.67
N ARG A 18 11.85 -2.58 28.89
CA ARG A 18 11.69 -2.52 27.43
C ARG A 18 11.80 -3.89 26.76
N ILE A 19 12.77 -4.72 27.18
CA ILE A 19 12.93 -6.09 26.67
C ILE A 19 11.72 -6.97 27.07
N ASP A 20 11.24 -6.84 28.30
CA ASP A 20 10.08 -7.62 28.77
C ASP A 20 8.79 -7.23 28.03
N GLU A 21 8.60 -5.94 27.74
CA GLU A 21 7.51 -5.48 26.86
C GLU A 21 7.62 -6.07 25.45
N LEU A 22 8.82 -6.11 24.88
CA LEU A 22 9.07 -6.72 23.57
C LEU A 22 8.78 -8.22 23.58
N LYS A 23 9.27 -8.96 24.60
CA LYS A 23 8.98 -10.39 24.77
C LYS A 23 7.49 -10.67 24.83
N LYS A 24 6.74 -9.85 25.57
CA LYS A 24 5.28 -9.96 25.66
C LYS A 24 4.62 -9.73 24.29
N LYS A 25 4.99 -8.66 23.57
CA LYS A 25 4.47 -8.35 22.25
C LYS A 25 4.77 -9.47 21.23
N VAL A 26 5.97 -10.06 21.29
CA VAL A 26 6.38 -11.17 20.42
C VAL A 26 5.56 -12.43 20.73
N GLY A 27 5.32 -12.73 22.02
CA GLY A 27 4.44 -13.84 22.42
C GLY A 27 3.00 -13.67 21.92
N GLU A 28 2.41 -12.49 22.11
CA GLU A 28 1.07 -12.17 21.59
C GLU A 28 0.99 -12.29 20.06
N MET A 29 2.06 -11.88 19.36
CA MET A 29 2.17 -12.01 17.91
C MET A 29 2.28 -13.48 17.48
N ALA A 30 3.05 -14.30 18.21
CA ALA A 30 3.22 -15.73 17.93
C ALA A 30 1.87 -16.46 17.92
N ASP A 31 1.03 -16.16 18.93
CA ASP A 31 -0.31 -16.72 19.05
C ASP A 31 -1.23 -16.22 17.93
N TYR A 32 -1.17 -14.91 17.63
CA TYR A 32 -2.01 -14.30 16.59
C TYR A 32 -1.75 -14.87 15.20
N ILE A 33 -0.47 -14.99 14.79
CA ILE A 33 -0.10 -15.53 13.46
C ILE A 33 0.04 -17.07 13.46
N LYS A 34 -0.17 -17.72 14.62
CA LYS A 34 -0.07 -19.16 14.80
C LYS A 34 1.26 -19.75 14.31
N VAL A 35 2.35 -19.17 14.78
CA VAL A 35 3.71 -19.52 14.32
C VAL A 35 4.00 -21.02 14.42
N GLY A 36 3.52 -21.69 15.47
CA GLY A 36 3.72 -23.14 15.66
C GLY A 36 3.16 -23.95 14.49
N GLU A 37 1.89 -23.74 14.17
CA GLU A 37 1.21 -24.42 13.05
C GLU A 37 1.91 -24.13 11.70
N ARG A 38 2.37 -22.88 11.50
CA ARG A 38 3.09 -22.48 10.29
C ARG A 38 4.48 -23.12 10.18
N ARG A 39 5.20 -23.27 11.29
CA ARG A 39 6.52 -23.93 11.32
C ARG A 39 6.37 -25.42 10.96
N GLU A 40 5.38 -26.11 11.51
CA GLU A 40 5.08 -27.52 11.18
C GLU A 40 4.75 -27.64 9.68
N LYS A 41 3.83 -26.81 9.19
CA LYS A 41 3.45 -26.80 7.78
C LYS A 41 4.62 -26.47 6.84
N LEU A 42 5.50 -25.55 7.24
CA LEU A 42 6.70 -25.23 6.47
C LEU A 42 7.64 -26.44 6.40
N ALA A 43 7.87 -27.13 7.52
CA ALA A 43 8.70 -28.33 7.58
C ALA A 43 8.14 -29.45 6.68
N ASP A 44 6.81 -29.66 6.69
CA ASP A 44 6.15 -30.64 5.83
C ASP A 44 6.31 -30.30 4.33
N LEU A 45 6.15 -29.04 3.96
CA LEU A 45 6.32 -28.58 2.59
C LEU A 45 7.79 -28.69 2.12
N GLU A 46 8.74 -28.39 2.98
CA GLU A 46 10.17 -28.57 2.70
C GLU A 46 10.55 -30.05 2.58
N ALA A 47 9.95 -30.92 3.41
CA ALA A 47 10.12 -32.36 3.28
C ALA A 47 9.56 -32.90 1.95
N GLN A 48 8.42 -32.36 1.48
CA GLN A 48 7.89 -32.71 0.15
C GLN A 48 8.83 -32.24 -0.99
N GLN A 49 9.45 -31.06 -0.88
CA GLN A 49 10.41 -30.57 -1.86
C GLN A 49 11.70 -31.40 -1.93
N ALA A 50 12.06 -32.04 -0.81
CA ALA A 50 13.25 -32.91 -0.73
C ALA A 50 13.05 -34.30 -1.35
N GLN A 51 11.83 -34.68 -1.74
CA GLN A 51 11.56 -35.97 -2.37
C GLN A 51 12.11 -36.02 -3.79
N GLY A 52 12.71 -37.15 -4.17
CA GLY A 52 13.39 -37.29 -5.46
C GLY A 52 12.48 -37.21 -6.69
N ASP A 53 11.18 -37.43 -6.52
CA ASP A 53 10.13 -37.38 -7.55
C ASP A 53 9.40 -36.02 -7.62
N PHE A 54 9.77 -35.06 -6.77
CA PHE A 54 9.13 -33.74 -6.66
C PHE A 54 9.01 -33.02 -8.01
N TRP A 55 10.05 -33.09 -8.84
CA TRP A 55 10.12 -32.38 -10.12
C TRP A 55 9.39 -33.09 -11.27
N ASN A 56 8.89 -34.29 -11.06
CA ASN A 56 8.18 -35.05 -12.11
C ASN A 56 6.82 -34.44 -12.47
N ASN A 57 6.23 -33.65 -11.58
CA ASN A 57 4.97 -32.94 -11.82
C ASN A 57 5.16 -31.42 -11.63
N GLN A 58 5.39 -30.72 -12.72
CA GLN A 58 5.72 -29.30 -12.73
C GLN A 58 4.61 -28.40 -12.16
N ALA A 59 3.32 -28.76 -12.32
CA ALA A 59 2.21 -28.02 -11.76
C ALA A 59 2.20 -28.14 -10.22
N LYS A 60 2.24 -29.37 -9.70
CA LYS A 60 2.31 -29.60 -8.23
C LYS A 60 3.55 -28.98 -7.62
N ALA A 61 4.71 -29.01 -8.31
CA ALA A 61 5.93 -28.41 -7.83
C ALA A 61 5.78 -26.89 -7.66
N ARG A 62 5.14 -26.18 -8.62
CA ARG A 62 4.85 -24.76 -8.52
C ARG A 62 3.96 -24.43 -7.31
N ASP A 63 2.89 -25.20 -7.11
CA ASP A 63 1.95 -24.99 -6.01
C ASP A 63 2.63 -25.17 -4.64
N VAL A 64 3.45 -26.25 -4.50
CA VAL A 64 4.20 -26.49 -3.26
C VAL A 64 5.25 -25.40 -3.02
N ILE A 65 5.97 -24.95 -4.05
CA ILE A 65 6.94 -23.85 -3.92
C ILE A 65 6.23 -22.56 -3.52
N ALA A 66 5.10 -22.24 -4.12
CA ALA A 66 4.31 -21.06 -3.77
C ALA A 66 3.83 -21.13 -2.32
N ALA A 67 3.30 -22.29 -1.88
CA ALA A 67 2.90 -22.52 -0.50
C ALA A 67 4.07 -22.41 0.48
N THR A 68 5.24 -22.97 0.15
CA THR A 68 6.46 -22.86 0.97
C THR A 68 6.89 -21.41 1.13
N ASN A 69 6.93 -20.65 0.03
CA ASN A 69 7.31 -19.24 0.06
C ASN A 69 6.32 -18.41 0.88
N ALA A 70 5.03 -18.72 0.82
CA ALA A 70 4.00 -18.05 1.62
C ALA A 70 4.21 -18.29 3.13
N GLU A 71 4.52 -19.52 3.57
CA GLU A 71 4.78 -19.80 4.99
C GLU A 71 6.15 -19.24 5.43
N ARG A 72 7.20 -19.32 4.60
CA ARG A 72 8.50 -18.71 4.86
C ARG A 72 8.40 -17.20 5.08
N ALA A 73 7.53 -16.52 4.35
CA ALA A 73 7.33 -15.08 4.48
C ALA A 73 6.90 -14.67 5.91
N TYR A 74 6.27 -15.55 6.67
CA TYR A 74 5.92 -15.31 8.07
C TYR A 74 6.96 -15.89 9.04
N VAL A 75 7.37 -17.14 8.83
CA VAL A 75 8.22 -17.88 9.78
C VAL A 75 9.63 -17.30 9.87
N VAL A 76 10.25 -16.94 8.74
CA VAL A 76 11.64 -16.46 8.72
C VAL A 76 11.78 -15.09 9.41
N PRO A 77 10.95 -14.06 9.10
CA PRO A 77 11.04 -12.78 9.80
C PRO A 77 10.67 -12.89 11.28
N PHE A 78 9.73 -13.77 11.63
CA PHE A 78 9.36 -13.99 13.03
C PHE A 78 10.52 -14.64 13.82
N THR A 79 11.19 -15.63 13.25
CA THR A 79 12.36 -16.27 13.88
C THR A 79 13.52 -15.28 14.04
N ALA A 80 13.70 -14.37 13.06
CA ALA A 80 14.68 -13.29 13.18
C ALA A 80 14.33 -12.32 14.32
N LEU A 81 13.05 -11.97 14.48
CA LEU A 81 12.56 -11.14 15.57
C LEU A 81 12.77 -11.81 16.94
N GLU A 82 12.39 -13.09 17.10
CA GLU A 82 12.63 -13.85 18.33
C GLU A 82 14.11 -13.81 18.72
N LYS A 83 14.97 -14.11 17.75
CA LYS A 83 16.42 -14.09 17.97
C LYS A 83 16.93 -12.71 18.39
N THR A 84 16.49 -11.64 17.72
CA THR A 84 16.89 -10.27 18.07
C THR A 84 16.50 -9.91 19.51
N VAL A 85 15.32 -10.35 19.96
CA VAL A 85 14.87 -10.11 21.34
C VAL A 85 15.62 -10.97 22.37
N GLU A 86 15.98 -12.21 22.01
CA GLU A 86 16.84 -13.06 22.83
C GLU A 86 18.25 -12.47 22.95
N ASP A 87 18.85 -12.04 21.83
CA ASP A 87 20.17 -11.42 21.78
C ASP A 87 20.20 -10.13 22.62
N ALA A 88 19.14 -9.30 22.56
CA ALA A 88 19.02 -8.12 23.42
C ALA A 88 18.97 -8.50 24.92
N GLY A 89 18.32 -9.62 25.27
CA GLY A 89 18.33 -10.14 26.64
C GLY A 89 19.73 -10.53 27.12
N VAL A 90 20.48 -11.26 26.30
CA VAL A 90 21.88 -11.64 26.58
C VAL A 90 22.79 -10.42 26.70
N MET A 91 22.59 -9.42 25.81
CA MET A 91 23.36 -8.16 25.88
C MET A 91 23.09 -7.40 27.18
N LEU A 92 21.86 -7.40 27.67
CA LEU A 92 21.52 -6.80 28.97
C LEU A 92 22.25 -7.51 30.13
N GLU A 93 22.24 -8.86 30.15
CA GLU A 93 22.96 -9.64 31.18
C GLU A 93 24.46 -9.34 31.18
N LEU A 94 25.06 -9.17 30.00
CA LEU A 94 26.45 -8.77 29.89
C LEU A 94 26.69 -7.34 30.38
N ALA A 95 25.80 -6.41 30.03
CA ALA A 95 25.87 -5.02 30.49
C ALA A 95 25.76 -4.89 32.01
N GLU A 96 25.02 -5.80 32.68
CA GLU A 96 24.91 -5.84 34.14
C GLU A 96 26.19 -6.30 34.86
N MET A 97 27.08 -6.99 34.12
CA MET A 97 28.39 -7.42 34.65
C MET A 97 29.46 -6.33 34.49
N GLU A 98 29.18 -5.27 33.75
CA GLU A 98 30.06 -4.15 33.51
C GLU A 98 29.75 -2.98 34.44
N GLU A 99 30.71 -2.07 34.64
CA GLU A 99 30.55 -0.88 35.50
C GLU A 99 30.98 0.40 34.77
N GLY A 100 30.40 1.52 35.16
CA GLY A 100 30.79 2.84 34.67
C GLY A 100 30.45 3.11 33.20
N GLU A 101 31.42 3.63 32.45
CA GLU A 101 31.25 4.08 31.07
C GLU A 101 31.04 2.90 30.09
N SER A 102 31.65 1.74 30.38
CA SER A 102 31.46 0.51 29.62
C SER A 102 30.03 0.01 29.71
N GLN A 103 29.45 0.00 30.91
CA GLN A 103 28.05 -0.35 31.14
C GLN A 103 27.11 0.56 30.37
N GLN A 104 27.33 1.88 30.39
CA GLN A 104 26.50 2.83 29.65
C GLN A 104 26.55 2.60 28.14
N THR A 105 27.70 2.22 27.60
CA THR A 105 27.87 1.89 26.17
C THR A 105 27.11 0.60 25.84
N ALA A 106 27.28 -0.44 26.65
CA ALA A 106 26.57 -1.71 26.45
C ALA A 106 25.03 -1.55 26.55
N LEU A 107 24.53 -0.71 27.46
CA LEU A 107 23.11 -0.40 27.56
C LEU A 107 22.59 0.35 26.32
N LYS A 108 23.37 1.29 25.76
CA LYS A 108 23.03 1.97 24.49
C LYS A 108 22.95 0.99 23.32
N ASP A 109 23.88 0.06 23.22
CA ASP A 109 23.90 -0.96 22.19
C ASP A 109 22.71 -1.92 22.33
N THR A 110 22.35 -2.29 23.54
CA THR A 110 21.15 -3.09 23.85
C THR A 110 19.87 -2.36 23.42
N LEU A 111 19.76 -1.06 23.68
CA LEU A 111 18.61 -0.27 23.22
C LEU A 111 18.54 -0.14 21.70
N ALA A 112 19.69 -0.06 21.02
CA ALA A 112 19.72 -0.07 19.57
C ALA A 112 19.19 -1.41 19.01
N GLU A 113 19.51 -2.53 19.66
CA GLU A 113 19.00 -3.85 19.30
C GLU A 113 17.47 -3.96 19.58
N CYS A 114 17.00 -3.43 20.70
CA CYS A 114 15.56 -3.31 20.97
C CYS A 114 14.84 -2.49 19.89
N SER A 115 15.44 -1.41 19.41
CA SER A 115 14.85 -0.59 18.33
C SER A 115 14.73 -1.37 17.01
N LYS A 116 15.73 -2.19 16.67
CA LYS A 116 15.64 -3.10 15.52
C LYS A 116 14.53 -4.14 15.69
N ALA A 117 14.38 -4.67 16.91
CA ALA A 117 13.29 -5.60 17.21
C ALA A 117 11.91 -4.94 17.06
N ASP A 118 11.74 -3.68 17.49
CA ASP A 118 10.50 -2.92 17.26
C ASP A 118 10.22 -2.72 15.76
N ASP A 119 11.23 -2.44 14.94
CA ASP A 119 11.09 -2.30 13.49
C ASP A 119 10.67 -3.63 12.84
N TYR A 120 11.30 -4.74 13.24
CA TYR A 120 10.90 -6.08 12.76
C TYR A 120 9.49 -6.44 13.19
N PHE A 121 9.13 -6.15 14.44
CA PHE A 121 7.79 -6.35 14.96
C PHE A 121 6.75 -5.54 14.18
N GLY A 122 7.02 -4.27 13.91
CA GLY A 122 6.17 -3.40 13.11
C GLY A 122 5.90 -3.95 11.72
N LYS A 123 6.96 -4.40 11.02
CA LYS A 123 6.85 -5.02 9.69
C LYS A 123 6.01 -6.30 9.69
N LEU A 124 6.27 -7.20 10.65
CA LEU A 124 5.52 -8.45 10.81
C LEU A 124 4.05 -8.21 11.16
N ARG A 125 3.78 -7.24 12.04
CA ARG A 125 2.41 -6.85 12.39
C ARG A 125 1.65 -6.39 11.16
N LEU A 126 2.26 -5.52 10.35
CA LEU A 126 1.68 -5.09 9.09
C LEU A 126 1.42 -6.26 8.14
N GLN A 127 2.40 -7.12 7.96
CA GLN A 127 2.26 -8.29 7.10
C GLN A 127 1.14 -9.22 7.59
N SER A 128 0.95 -9.39 8.90
CA SER A 128 -0.11 -10.22 9.47
C SER A 128 -1.52 -9.66 9.21
N LEU A 129 -1.66 -8.32 9.05
CA LEU A 129 -2.89 -7.65 8.67
C LEU A 129 -3.18 -7.74 7.16
N LEU A 130 -2.18 -8.10 6.38
CA LEU A 130 -2.22 -8.20 4.92
C LEU A 130 -2.37 -9.65 4.46
N GLY A 131 -3.41 -10.33 4.97
CA GLY A 131 -3.69 -11.74 4.69
C GLY A 131 -4.61 -12.00 3.48
N GLY A 132 -5.03 -10.98 2.76
CA GLY A 132 -5.88 -11.12 1.58
C GLY A 132 -5.14 -11.75 0.40
N LYS A 133 -5.84 -12.54 -0.42
CA LYS A 133 -5.29 -13.27 -1.57
C LYS A 133 -4.42 -12.40 -2.50
N PHE A 134 -4.77 -11.11 -2.64
CA PHE A 134 -4.10 -10.17 -3.55
C PHE A 134 -3.25 -9.13 -2.83
N ASP A 135 -3.18 -9.17 -1.50
CA ASP A 135 -2.49 -8.13 -0.72
C ASP A 135 -1.00 -8.02 -1.08
N ALA A 136 -0.37 -9.12 -1.48
CA ALA A 136 1.03 -9.16 -1.92
C ALA A 136 1.26 -8.62 -3.34
N CYS A 137 0.18 -8.35 -4.11
CA CYS A 137 0.28 -7.88 -5.49
C CYS A 137 0.71 -6.41 -5.58
N ASN A 138 1.23 -6.04 -6.74
CA ASN A 138 1.34 -4.63 -7.14
C ASN A 138 -0.05 -4.01 -7.31
N VAL A 139 -0.12 -2.69 -7.45
CA VAL A 139 -1.39 -1.98 -7.52
C VAL A 139 -1.42 -0.98 -8.67
N PHE A 140 -2.54 -0.91 -9.33
CA PHE A 140 -2.90 0.20 -10.19
C PHE A 140 -3.73 1.20 -9.39
N VAL A 141 -3.34 2.47 -9.45
CA VAL A 141 -4.03 3.57 -8.76
C VAL A 141 -4.53 4.55 -9.80
N LYS A 142 -5.82 4.89 -9.70
CA LYS A 142 -6.45 5.94 -10.50
C LYS A 142 -6.93 7.05 -9.59
N LEU A 143 -6.49 8.26 -9.87
CA LEU A 143 -6.96 9.48 -9.23
C LEU A 143 -7.84 10.23 -10.21
N HIS A 144 -9.02 10.67 -9.78
CA HIS A 144 -9.94 11.44 -10.60
C HIS A 144 -10.43 12.68 -9.86
N ALA A 145 -10.41 13.82 -10.53
CA ALA A 145 -10.92 15.07 -10.00
C ALA A 145 -12.45 15.02 -9.92
N GLY A 146 -12.96 15.22 -8.71
CA GLY A 146 -14.41 15.28 -8.45
C GLY A 146 -14.95 16.72 -8.59
N GLN A 147 -15.90 17.08 -7.73
CA GLN A 147 -16.44 18.43 -7.70
C GLN A 147 -15.41 19.43 -7.18
N GLY A 148 -15.28 20.59 -7.88
CA GLY A 148 -14.38 21.67 -7.50
C GLY A 148 -13.67 22.35 -8.68
N GLY A 149 -13.89 21.88 -9.92
CA GLY A 149 -13.28 22.49 -11.12
C GLY A 149 -11.74 22.46 -11.04
N THR A 150 -11.08 23.58 -11.38
CA THR A 150 -9.61 23.75 -11.32
C THR A 150 -9.00 23.36 -9.96
N GLU A 151 -9.71 23.69 -8.86
CA GLU A 151 -9.29 23.33 -7.50
C GLU A 151 -9.23 21.81 -7.28
N ALA A 152 -10.18 21.06 -7.85
CA ALA A 152 -10.18 19.59 -7.76
C ALA A 152 -9.06 18.96 -8.59
N CYS A 153 -8.72 19.56 -9.74
CA CYS A 153 -7.58 19.12 -10.56
C CYS A 153 -6.25 19.35 -9.82
N ASP A 154 -6.09 20.51 -9.15
CA ASP A 154 -4.91 20.75 -8.31
C ASP A 154 -4.86 19.79 -7.11
N TRP A 155 -6.01 19.47 -6.51
CA TRP A 155 -6.11 18.47 -5.44
C TRP A 155 -5.61 17.09 -5.88
N VAL A 156 -5.95 16.65 -7.08
CA VAL A 156 -5.42 15.41 -7.65
C VAL A 156 -3.90 15.44 -7.76
N SER A 157 -3.31 16.56 -8.20
CA SER A 157 -1.85 16.73 -8.24
C SER A 157 -1.22 16.60 -6.86
N MET A 158 -1.85 17.20 -5.85
CA MET A 158 -1.37 17.12 -4.46
C MET A 158 -1.43 15.68 -3.94
N LEU A 159 -2.53 14.96 -4.18
CA LEU A 159 -2.68 13.55 -3.81
C LEU A 159 -1.66 12.66 -4.55
N TYR A 160 -1.47 12.89 -5.85
CA TYR A 160 -0.48 12.15 -6.62
C TYR A 160 0.92 12.32 -6.06
N ARG A 161 1.32 13.56 -5.75
CA ARG A 161 2.61 13.86 -5.09
C ARG A 161 2.71 13.15 -3.73
N MET A 162 1.65 13.16 -2.92
CA MET A 162 1.60 12.48 -1.61
C MET A 162 1.85 10.97 -1.77
N TYR A 163 1.16 10.31 -2.70
CA TYR A 163 1.35 8.88 -2.95
C TYR A 163 2.73 8.56 -3.54
N LYS A 164 3.26 9.44 -4.38
CA LYS A 164 4.62 9.30 -4.92
C LYS A 164 5.67 9.30 -3.82
N ARG A 165 5.59 10.26 -2.90
CA ARG A 165 6.50 10.32 -1.74
C ARG A 165 6.34 9.12 -0.81
N TYR A 166 5.11 8.73 -0.54
CA TYR A 166 4.86 7.52 0.25
C TYR A 166 5.49 6.28 -0.38
N ALA A 167 5.35 6.11 -1.67
CA ALA A 167 5.95 4.98 -2.38
C ALA A 167 7.49 5.05 -2.39
N GLU A 168 8.07 6.23 -2.53
CA GLU A 168 9.52 6.45 -2.41
C GLU A 168 10.03 6.06 -1.01
N ASP A 169 9.32 6.44 0.05
CA ASP A 169 9.64 6.08 1.44
C ASP A 169 9.54 4.59 1.70
N GLN A 170 8.61 3.89 1.02
CA GLN A 170 8.49 2.42 1.07
C GLN A 170 9.50 1.69 0.17
N GLY A 171 10.29 2.40 -0.61
CA GLY A 171 11.19 1.82 -1.62
C GLY A 171 10.46 1.20 -2.80
N TRP A 172 9.24 1.60 -3.07
CA TRP A 172 8.43 1.13 -4.19
C TRP A 172 8.69 1.94 -5.46
N LYS A 173 8.51 1.29 -6.60
CA LYS A 173 8.65 1.93 -7.91
C LYS A 173 7.29 2.39 -8.42
N ILE A 174 7.22 3.66 -8.87
CA ILE A 174 6.03 4.19 -9.55
C ILE A 174 6.27 4.25 -11.05
N GLU A 175 5.25 3.85 -11.78
CA GLU A 175 5.21 3.89 -13.23
C GLU A 175 3.93 4.58 -13.69
N GLU A 176 4.07 5.77 -14.29
CA GLU A 176 2.94 6.53 -14.83
C GLU A 176 2.47 5.91 -16.14
N TYR A 177 1.17 5.68 -16.28
CA TYR A 177 0.57 5.10 -17.50
C TYR A 177 -0.19 6.11 -18.33
N ASP A 178 -1.00 6.94 -17.68
CA ASP A 178 -1.79 7.96 -18.35
C ASP A 178 -2.04 9.15 -17.41
N THR A 179 -1.95 10.37 -17.96
CA THR A 179 -2.22 11.59 -17.23
C THR A 179 -3.03 12.52 -18.12
N GLN A 180 -4.15 13.00 -17.61
CA GLN A 180 -4.95 14.01 -18.27
C GLN A 180 -4.79 15.31 -17.48
N GLU A 181 -4.17 16.32 -18.08
CA GLU A 181 -4.03 17.63 -17.47
C GLU A 181 -5.39 18.34 -17.32
N GLY A 182 -5.52 19.15 -16.28
CA GLY A 182 -6.62 20.09 -16.13
C GLY A 182 -6.49 21.27 -17.10
N GLU A 183 -7.59 21.96 -17.35
CA GLU A 183 -7.60 23.09 -18.30
C GLU A 183 -6.70 24.26 -17.85
N GLU A 184 -6.63 24.56 -16.55
CA GLU A 184 -5.87 25.69 -16.01
C GLU A 184 -4.73 25.22 -15.09
N ALA A 185 -4.94 24.17 -14.32
CA ALA A 185 -3.95 23.65 -13.37
C ALA A 185 -4.24 22.21 -13.01
N GLY A 186 -3.20 21.48 -12.59
CA GLY A 186 -3.29 20.15 -12.03
C GLY A 186 -3.69 19.08 -13.04
N TYR A 187 -4.18 17.95 -12.53
CA TYR A 187 -4.59 16.80 -13.33
C TYR A 187 -6.07 16.51 -13.13
N LYS A 188 -6.77 16.26 -14.24
CA LYS A 188 -8.15 15.75 -14.20
C LYS A 188 -8.18 14.26 -13.86
N ASP A 189 -7.29 13.50 -14.47
CA ASP A 189 -7.08 12.08 -14.23
C ASP A 189 -5.58 11.77 -14.17
N VAL A 190 -5.19 10.90 -13.24
CA VAL A 190 -3.85 10.30 -13.18
C VAL A 190 -4.00 8.81 -12.99
N TYR A 191 -3.36 8.02 -13.84
CA TYR A 191 -3.31 6.57 -13.75
C TYR A 191 -1.86 6.11 -13.67
N PHE A 192 -1.51 5.40 -12.61
CA PHE A 192 -0.16 4.93 -12.37
C PHE A 192 -0.15 3.57 -11.69
N ARG A 193 0.93 2.85 -11.89
CA ARG A 193 1.22 1.56 -11.28
C ARG A 193 2.21 1.77 -10.14
N VAL A 194 1.99 1.08 -9.04
CA VAL A 194 2.95 1.00 -7.94
C VAL A 194 3.42 -0.44 -7.82
N GLU A 195 4.72 -0.64 -7.95
CA GLU A 195 5.39 -1.93 -7.87
C GLU A 195 6.17 -2.04 -6.58
N GLY A 196 5.78 -2.98 -5.74
CA GLY A 196 6.45 -3.23 -4.48
C GLY A 196 5.74 -4.28 -3.62
N PRO A 197 6.42 -4.79 -2.59
CA PRO A 197 5.84 -5.79 -1.71
C PRO A 197 4.60 -5.22 -0.98
N TYR A 198 3.50 -5.95 -1.05
CA TYR A 198 2.22 -5.59 -0.41
C TYR A 198 1.64 -4.22 -0.84
N ALA A 199 2.02 -3.70 -2.01
CA ALA A 199 1.57 -2.39 -2.47
C ALA A 199 0.03 -2.29 -2.55
N PHE A 200 -0.64 -3.32 -3.10
CA PHE A 200 -2.10 -3.36 -3.12
C PHE A 200 -2.70 -3.47 -1.72
N GLY A 201 -2.18 -4.37 -0.89
CA GLY A 201 -2.66 -4.58 0.47
C GLY A 201 -2.65 -3.32 1.33
N MET A 202 -1.65 -2.44 1.12
CA MET A 202 -1.54 -1.15 1.79
C MET A 202 -2.45 -0.11 1.15
N LEU A 203 -2.34 0.09 -0.16
CA LEU A 203 -3.04 1.18 -0.86
C LEU A 203 -4.54 0.92 -1.06
N LYS A 204 -5.04 -0.32 -0.90
CA LYS A 204 -6.49 -0.60 -0.85
C LYS A 204 -7.21 0.18 0.26
N ALA A 205 -6.50 0.55 1.34
CA ALA A 205 -7.01 1.39 2.41
C ALA A 205 -7.32 2.82 1.96
N GLU A 206 -6.67 3.29 0.89
CA GLU A 206 -6.83 4.64 0.36
C GLU A 206 -7.98 4.78 -0.64
N ARG A 207 -8.65 3.68 -0.99
CA ARG A 207 -9.78 3.68 -1.92
C ARG A 207 -10.96 4.44 -1.36
N GLY A 208 -11.42 5.48 -2.08
CA GLY A 208 -12.59 6.28 -1.74
C GLY A 208 -12.44 7.75 -2.08
N ILE A 209 -13.26 8.58 -1.47
CA ILE A 209 -13.31 10.02 -1.72
C ILE A 209 -12.48 10.77 -0.67
N HIS A 210 -11.55 11.58 -1.16
CA HIS A 210 -10.69 12.46 -0.38
C HIS A 210 -11.19 13.91 -0.49
N ARG A 211 -11.50 14.54 0.64
CA ARG A 211 -12.03 15.89 0.72
C ARG A 211 -10.94 16.87 1.11
N LEU A 212 -10.75 17.91 0.31
CA LEU A 212 -9.87 19.05 0.61
C LEU A 212 -10.71 20.26 1.06
N VAL A 213 -10.25 20.94 2.11
CA VAL A 213 -10.81 22.22 2.56
C VAL A 213 -9.63 23.21 2.76
N ARG A 214 -9.51 24.19 1.88
CA ARG A 214 -8.47 25.22 1.96
C ARG A 214 -8.95 26.56 1.41
N ILE A 215 -8.14 27.62 1.58
CA ILE A 215 -8.30 28.85 0.82
C ILE A 215 -7.79 28.57 -0.58
N SER A 216 -8.64 28.78 -1.59
CA SER A 216 -8.28 28.52 -2.98
C SER A 216 -7.22 29.52 -3.49
N PRO A 217 -6.11 29.03 -4.08
CA PRO A 217 -5.14 29.91 -4.76
C PRO A 217 -5.69 30.47 -6.09
N PHE A 218 -6.75 29.85 -6.64
CA PHE A 218 -7.37 30.22 -7.92
C PHE A 218 -8.53 31.21 -7.74
N ASP A 219 -9.02 31.43 -6.52
CA ASP A 219 -10.08 32.41 -6.22
C ASP A 219 -9.47 33.78 -5.87
N ALA A 220 -9.72 34.79 -6.71
CA ALA A 220 -9.28 36.18 -6.46
C ALA A 220 -9.76 36.74 -5.10
N ASN A 221 -10.90 36.26 -4.61
CA ASN A 221 -11.46 36.66 -3.31
C ASN A 221 -10.90 35.85 -2.13
N LYS A 222 -9.97 34.93 -2.37
CA LYS A 222 -9.35 34.04 -1.34
C LYS A 222 -10.38 33.36 -0.42
N ARG A 223 -11.49 32.93 -0.98
CA ARG A 223 -12.54 32.22 -0.23
C ARG A 223 -12.12 30.79 0.06
N ARG A 224 -12.61 30.27 1.17
CA ARG A 224 -12.48 28.86 1.52
C ARG A 224 -13.32 28.01 0.56
N GLN A 225 -12.66 27.07 -0.12
CA GLN A 225 -13.28 26.14 -1.05
C GLN A 225 -13.19 24.70 -0.53
N THR A 226 -14.11 23.89 -0.98
CA THR A 226 -14.11 22.45 -0.71
C THR A 226 -14.06 21.71 -2.04
N SER A 227 -13.10 20.84 -2.20
CA SER A 227 -12.89 20.05 -3.41
C SER A 227 -12.79 18.57 -3.09
N PHE A 228 -13.15 17.74 -4.03
CA PHE A 228 -13.17 16.29 -3.89
C PHE A 228 -12.33 15.64 -4.98
N ALA A 229 -11.67 14.57 -4.62
CA ALA A 229 -11.00 13.66 -5.55
C ALA A 229 -11.31 12.22 -5.15
N SER A 230 -11.50 11.35 -6.14
CA SER A 230 -11.65 9.93 -5.90
C SER A 230 -10.32 9.21 -6.14
N VAL A 231 -10.07 8.23 -5.30
CA VAL A 231 -8.95 7.29 -5.40
C VAL A 231 -9.52 5.91 -5.62
N GLU A 232 -9.13 5.28 -6.70
CA GLU A 232 -9.44 3.88 -7.01
C GLU A 232 -8.15 3.08 -7.01
N THR A 233 -8.18 1.90 -6.40
CA THR A 233 -7.04 0.99 -6.33
C THR A 233 -7.45 -0.38 -6.84
N VAL A 234 -6.67 -0.96 -7.73
CA VAL A 234 -6.92 -2.27 -8.34
C VAL A 234 -5.65 -3.11 -8.26
N ALA A 235 -5.76 -4.37 -7.80
CA ALA A 235 -4.61 -5.27 -7.75
C ALA A 235 -4.10 -5.60 -9.16
N GLU A 236 -2.77 -5.63 -9.34
CA GLU A 236 -2.17 -6.18 -10.54
C GLU A 236 -2.21 -7.70 -10.47
N ILE A 237 -3.05 -8.29 -11.31
CA ILE A 237 -3.19 -9.75 -11.38
C ILE A 237 -2.31 -10.25 -12.51
N ASN A 238 -1.34 -11.09 -12.17
CA ASN A 238 -0.55 -11.80 -13.18
C ASN A 238 -1.41 -12.89 -13.85
N ASP A 239 -1.07 -13.25 -15.08
CA ASP A 239 -1.82 -14.02 -16.10
C ASP A 239 -2.49 -15.36 -15.68
N ASP A 240 -2.47 -15.76 -14.42
CA ASP A 240 -3.01 -17.05 -13.94
C ASP A 240 -4.52 -17.00 -13.54
N ILE A 241 -5.21 -15.88 -13.77
CA ILE A 241 -6.65 -15.81 -13.49
C ILE A 241 -7.39 -15.81 -14.81
N ASP A 242 -8.17 -16.85 -15.00
CA ASP A 242 -8.99 -17.18 -16.17
C ASP A 242 -10.13 -16.15 -16.40
N VAL A 243 -9.76 -14.88 -16.61
CA VAL A 243 -10.67 -13.89 -17.18
C VAL A 243 -10.52 -14.01 -18.70
N GLU A 244 -11.33 -14.86 -19.28
CA GLU A 244 -11.38 -15.04 -20.74
C GLU A 244 -11.94 -13.74 -21.36
N ILE A 245 -11.06 -12.94 -21.96
CA ILE A 245 -11.47 -11.74 -22.71
C ILE A 245 -11.51 -12.12 -24.19
N LYS A 246 -12.71 -12.15 -24.74
CA LYS A 246 -12.90 -12.42 -26.18
C LYS A 246 -12.64 -11.16 -26.99
N ASP A 247 -11.98 -11.31 -28.12
CA ASP A 247 -11.70 -10.17 -29.00
C ASP A 247 -13.00 -9.49 -29.54
N GLU A 248 -14.10 -10.24 -29.64
CA GLU A 248 -15.43 -9.72 -30.03
C GLU A 248 -16.06 -8.80 -28.98
N ASP A 249 -15.67 -8.94 -27.71
CA ASP A 249 -16.14 -8.12 -26.58
C ASP A 249 -15.30 -6.85 -26.38
N LEU A 250 -14.25 -6.67 -27.22
CA LEU A 250 -13.34 -5.55 -27.11
C LEU A 250 -13.53 -4.56 -28.26
N ARG A 251 -13.74 -3.32 -27.90
CA ARG A 251 -13.56 -2.20 -28.81
C ARG A 251 -12.19 -1.57 -28.58
N ILE A 252 -11.37 -1.56 -29.64
CA ILE A 252 -10.02 -1.01 -29.60
C ILE A 252 -10.01 0.30 -30.39
N ASP A 253 -9.80 1.41 -29.71
CA ASP A 253 -9.66 2.73 -30.32
C ASP A 253 -8.19 3.15 -30.21
N THR A 254 -7.58 3.54 -31.32
CA THR A 254 -6.23 4.11 -31.36
C THR A 254 -6.33 5.61 -31.56
N TYR A 255 -5.49 6.36 -30.85
CA TYR A 255 -5.49 7.82 -30.94
C TYR A 255 -4.07 8.36 -30.76
N ARG A 256 -3.90 9.64 -31.05
CA ARG A 256 -2.60 10.30 -30.90
C ARG A 256 -2.35 10.59 -29.42
N SER A 257 -1.17 10.19 -28.94
CA SER A 257 -0.77 10.51 -27.59
C SER A 257 -0.64 12.02 -27.43
N GLY A 258 -1.28 12.59 -26.40
CA GLY A 258 -1.14 13.98 -26.00
C GLY A 258 0.01 14.10 -25.01
N GLY A 259 0.87 15.13 -25.14
CA GLY A 259 1.94 15.43 -24.18
C GLY A 259 3.09 16.21 -24.80
N ALA A 260 3.99 16.74 -23.98
CA ALA A 260 5.21 17.43 -24.39
C ALA A 260 6.20 16.45 -25.03
N GLY A 261 6.05 16.18 -26.33
CA GLY A 261 6.91 15.31 -27.11
C GLY A 261 7.17 15.88 -28.50
N GLY A 262 8.34 15.56 -29.08
CA GLY A 262 8.76 16.03 -30.39
C GLY A 262 7.84 15.58 -31.53
N GLN A 263 8.12 16.04 -32.76
CA GLN A 263 7.31 15.87 -33.97
C GLN A 263 6.82 14.42 -34.25
N HIS A 264 7.47 13.41 -33.68
CA HIS A 264 7.14 12.00 -33.88
C HIS A 264 5.95 11.52 -33.01
N VAL A 265 5.82 12.07 -31.80
CA VAL A 265 4.73 11.74 -30.86
C VAL A 265 3.38 12.25 -31.36
N ASN A 266 3.39 13.38 -32.04
CA ASN A 266 2.17 14.03 -32.54
C ASN A 266 1.69 13.50 -33.90
N LYS A 267 2.43 12.58 -34.55
CA LYS A 267 2.11 12.05 -35.89
C LYS A 267 1.69 10.58 -35.89
N THR A 268 1.95 9.83 -34.82
CA THR A 268 1.63 8.38 -34.77
C THR A 268 0.52 8.11 -33.76
N ASP A 269 -0.49 7.33 -34.15
CA ASP A 269 -1.58 6.87 -33.30
C ASP A 269 -1.09 5.72 -32.41
N SER A 270 -0.16 6.04 -31.47
CA SER A 270 0.47 5.05 -30.58
C SER A 270 -0.33 4.79 -29.31
N ALA A 271 -1.20 5.71 -28.90
CA ALA A 271 -2.06 5.53 -27.73
C ALA A 271 -3.20 4.54 -28.05
N VAL A 272 -3.51 3.68 -27.10
CA VAL A 272 -4.53 2.64 -27.21
C VAL A 272 -5.55 2.81 -26.09
N ARG A 273 -6.83 2.81 -26.46
CA ARG A 273 -7.97 2.74 -25.53
C ARG A 273 -8.71 1.43 -25.80
N LEU A 274 -8.90 0.66 -24.75
CA LEU A 274 -9.70 -0.56 -24.77
C LEU A 274 -11.02 -0.31 -24.04
N THR A 275 -12.12 -0.65 -24.69
CA THR A 275 -13.44 -0.62 -24.07
C THR A 275 -13.99 -2.04 -24.07
N HIS A 276 -14.28 -2.59 -22.90
CA HIS A 276 -14.95 -3.87 -22.78
C HIS A 276 -16.47 -3.65 -22.91
N LEU A 277 -17.04 -4.09 -24.03
CA LEU A 277 -18.42 -3.80 -24.40
C LEU A 277 -19.46 -4.30 -23.38
N PRO A 278 -19.33 -5.53 -22.82
CA PRO A 278 -20.33 -6.05 -21.88
C PRO A 278 -20.36 -5.31 -20.54
N THR A 279 -19.21 -4.83 -20.03
CA THR A 279 -19.12 -4.16 -18.71
C THR A 279 -19.01 -2.65 -18.82
N GLY A 280 -18.72 -2.10 -20.00
CA GLY A 280 -18.48 -0.67 -20.21
C GLY A 280 -17.17 -0.15 -19.60
N ILE A 281 -16.28 -1.04 -19.12
CA ILE A 281 -14.99 -0.66 -18.55
C ILE A 281 -14.08 -0.14 -19.66
N VAL A 282 -13.46 1.01 -19.43
CA VAL A 282 -12.56 1.69 -20.37
C VAL A 282 -11.19 1.86 -19.74
N VAL A 283 -10.15 1.40 -20.43
CA VAL A 283 -8.75 1.62 -20.05
C VAL A 283 -7.98 2.25 -21.20
N ALA A 284 -7.02 3.11 -20.90
CA ALA A 284 -6.17 3.76 -21.89
C ALA A 284 -4.70 3.64 -21.49
N CYS A 285 -3.83 3.44 -22.48
CA CYS A 285 -2.37 3.43 -22.28
C CYS A 285 -1.69 4.16 -23.44
N GLN A 286 -0.79 5.11 -23.08
CA GLN A 286 -0.04 5.93 -24.07
C GLN A 286 1.45 6.06 -23.74
N LYS A 287 1.95 5.24 -22.80
CA LYS A 287 3.30 5.36 -22.27
C LYS A 287 4.39 4.98 -23.27
N GLU A 288 4.15 3.94 -24.05
CA GLU A 288 5.16 3.39 -24.94
C GLU A 288 5.07 4.02 -26.36
N ARG A 289 6.21 4.04 -27.06
CA ARG A 289 6.26 4.47 -28.47
C ARG A 289 5.62 3.45 -29.41
N SER A 290 5.50 2.21 -28.97
CA SER A 290 4.91 1.10 -29.72
C SER A 290 3.45 0.92 -29.36
N GLN A 291 2.56 1.01 -30.36
CA GLN A 291 1.14 0.70 -30.22
C GLN A 291 0.88 -0.70 -29.64
N HIS A 292 1.70 -1.68 -30.07
CA HIS A 292 1.60 -3.07 -29.61
C HIS A 292 1.87 -3.17 -28.10
N MET A 293 2.93 -2.53 -27.60
CA MET A 293 3.26 -2.50 -26.18
C MET A 293 2.18 -1.78 -25.36
N ASN A 294 1.62 -0.68 -25.87
CA ASN A 294 0.50 -0.01 -25.23
C ASN A 294 -0.76 -0.88 -25.19
N LYS A 295 -1.04 -1.66 -26.26
CA LYS A 295 -2.14 -2.62 -26.29
C LYS A 295 -1.97 -3.70 -25.23
N GLU A 296 -0.78 -4.29 -25.12
CA GLU A 296 -0.48 -5.35 -24.16
C GLU A 296 -0.65 -4.84 -22.70
N LYS A 297 -0.10 -3.66 -22.40
CA LYS A 297 -0.27 -3.02 -21.09
C LYS A 297 -1.73 -2.69 -20.82
N ALA A 298 -2.45 -2.13 -21.76
CA ALA A 298 -3.88 -1.85 -21.62
C ALA A 298 -4.69 -3.15 -21.40
N MET A 299 -4.32 -4.28 -22.03
CA MET A 299 -4.96 -5.57 -21.78
C MET A 299 -4.75 -6.05 -20.33
N ASN A 300 -3.55 -5.91 -19.78
CA ASN A 300 -3.28 -6.28 -18.40
C ASN A 300 -4.07 -5.40 -17.42
N MET A 301 -4.17 -4.10 -17.71
CA MET A 301 -5.01 -3.17 -16.95
C MET A 301 -6.49 -3.56 -17.00
N LEU A 302 -6.98 -3.92 -18.18
CA LEU A 302 -8.37 -4.34 -18.38
C LEU A 302 -8.69 -5.63 -17.63
N ARG A 303 -7.79 -6.63 -17.69
CA ARG A 303 -7.94 -7.89 -16.92
C ARG A 303 -8.07 -7.63 -15.43
N ALA A 304 -7.23 -6.76 -14.86
CA ALA A 304 -7.29 -6.40 -13.46
C ALA A 304 -8.65 -5.75 -13.08
N GLN A 305 -9.13 -4.80 -13.89
CA GLN A 305 -10.43 -4.15 -13.63
C GLN A 305 -11.62 -5.08 -13.82
N LEU A 306 -11.57 -5.98 -14.80
CA LEU A 306 -12.62 -6.99 -15.01
C LEU A 306 -12.70 -7.98 -13.86
N TYR A 307 -11.54 -8.41 -13.34
CA TYR A 307 -11.52 -9.29 -12.19
C TYR A 307 -12.19 -8.66 -10.96
N GLU A 308 -11.83 -7.42 -10.64
CA GLU A 308 -12.47 -6.68 -9.53
C GLU A 308 -13.97 -6.51 -9.75
N TYR A 309 -14.38 -6.20 -10.98
CA TYR A 309 -15.79 -6.10 -11.35
C TYR A 309 -16.56 -7.41 -11.10
N TYR A 310 -15.98 -8.55 -11.46
CA TYR A 310 -16.61 -9.86 -11.22
C TYR A 310 -16.58 -10.26 -9.74
N GLU A 311 -15.55 -9.91 -8.98
CA GLU A 311 -15.55 -10.06 -7.52
C GLU A 311 -16.63 -9.20 -6.84
N ASP A 312 -16.77 -7.96 -7.25
CA ASP A 312 -17.80 -7.06 -6.74
C ASP A 312 -19.21 -7.53 -7.11
N GLN A 313 -19.42 -8.10 -8.31
CA GLN A 313 -20.69 -8.73 -8.66
C GLN A 313 -21.01 -9.93 -7.78
N LYS A 314 -20.05 -10.84 -7.56
CA LYS A 314 -20.24 -11.98 -6.65
C LYS A 314 -20.55 -11.51 -5.23
N LYS A 315 -19.84 -10.48 -4.76
CA LYS A 315 -20.07 -9.89 -3.45
C LYS A 315 -21.43 -9.19 -3.36
N ALA A 316 -21.85 -8.48 -4.39
CA ALA A 316 -23.18 -7.87 -4.46
C ALA A 316 -24.30 -8.90 -4.55
N GLU A 317 -24.10 -10.04 -5.21
CA GLU A 317 -25.03 -11.17 -5.18
C GLU A 317 -25.12 -11.78 -3.77
N MET A 318 -23.99 -11.96 -3.09
CA MET A 318 -23.96 -12.42 -1.70
C MET A 318 -24.61 -11.39 -0.75
N ASP A 319 -24.36 -10.11 -0.90
CA ASP A 319 -24.97 -9.02 -0.10
C ASP A 319 -26.47 -8.89 -0.36
N ARG A 320 -26.97 -9.17 -1.59
CA ARG A 320 -28.40 -9.32 -1.88
C ARG A 320 -29.02 -10.54 -1.18
N PHE A 321 -28.24 -11.60 -1.01
CA PHE A 321 -28.67 -12.80 -0.26
C PHE A 321 -28.67 -12.56 1.26
N TYR A 322 -27.79 -11.68 1.77
CA TYR A 322 -27.65 -11.37 3.20
C TYR A 322 -28.28 -10.03 3.65
N GLY A 323 -28.98 -9.32 2.76
CA GLY A 323 -29.69 -8.07 3.09
C GLY A 323 -28.88 -6.80 2.83
N ALA A 324 -29.46 -5.91 2.07
CA ALA A 324 -28.90 -4.68 1.51
C ALA A 324 -28.19 -3.78 2.55
N LYS A 325 -26.93 -3.49 2.33
CA LYS A 325 -26.24 -2.31 2.89
C LYS A 325 -26.30 -1.19 1.85
N SER A 326 -26.82 -0.05 2.29
CA SER A 326 -27.14 1.12 1.52
C SER A 326 -26.01 1.61 0.62
N GLU A 327 -26.28 1.67 -0.69
CA GLU A 327 -25.58 2.50 -1.66
C GLU A 327 -25.85 3.97 -1.40
N ASN A 328 -24.80 4.75 -1.16
CA ASN A 328 -24.82 6.18 -1.41
C ASN A 328 -23.43 6.65 -1.84
N GLY A 329 -23.27 6.90 -3.12
CA GLY A 329 -22.01 7.35 -3.73
C GLY A 329 -21.42 8.67 -3.18
N TRP A 330 -22.12 9.41 -2.34
CA TRP A 330 -21.66 10.60 -1.63
C TRP A 330 -21.29 10.32 -0.15
N GLY A 331 -21.65 9.16 0.38
CA GLY A 331 -21.32 8.70 1.72
C GLY A 331 -19.93 8.08 1.87
N SER A 332 -19.20 7.92 0.78
CA SER A 332 -17.90 7.21 0.75
C SER A 332 -16.69 8.10 1.00
N GLN A 333 -16.83 9.25 1.70
CA GLN A 333 -15.68 10.04 2.11
C GLN A 333 -14.86 9.25 3.13
N ILE A 334 -13.61 8.94 2.76
CA ILE A 334 -12.73 8.21 3.65
C ILE A 334 -11.88 9.16 4.50
N ARG A 335 -11.44 10.29 3.92
CA ARG A 335 -10.53 11.21 4.62
C ARG A 335 -10.79 12.67 4.26
N SER A 336 -10.72 13.54 5.27
CA SER A 336 -10.85 14.98 5.14
C SER A 336 -9.53 15.66 5.48
N TYR A 337 -9.08 16.55 4.61
CA TYR A 337 -7.87 17.35 4.72
C TYR A 337 -8.25 18.80 4.85
N VAL A 338 -8.09 19.38 6.02
CA VAL A 338 -8.44 20.76 6.35
C VAL A 338 -7.17 21.57 6.55
N PHE A 339 -7.00 22.61 5.72
CA PHE A 339 -5.87 23.56 5.81
C PHE A 339 -6.30 24.89 6.41
N CYS A 340 -7.59 25.18 6.44
CA CYS A 340 -8.15 26.43 6.96
C CYS A 340 -9.60 26.21 7.45
N PRO A 341 -9.99 26.76 8.64
CA PRO A 341 -9.29 27.70 9.54
C PRO A 341 -8.29 27.05 10.50
N TYR A 342 -8.31 25.75 10.64
CA TYR A 342 -7.35 24.94 11.41
C TYR A 342 -6.74 23.88 10.50
N THR A 343 -5.63 23.31 10.90
CA THR A 343 -4.97 22.24 10.17
C THR A 343 -5.33 20.89 10.78
N MET A 344 -5.89 19.99 9.97
CA MET A 344 -6.27 18.65 10.43
C MET A 344 -6.44 17.70 9.23
N VAL A 345 -5.92 16.50 9.34
CA VAL A 345 -6.30 15.36 8.50
C VAL A 345 -7.00 14.34 9.37
N LYS A 346 -8.20 13.93 8.98
CA LYS A 346 -9.00 12.94 9.72
C LYS A 346 -9.54 11.87 8.77
N ASP A 347 -9.29 10.61 9.09
CA ASP A 347 -9.95 9.47 8.44
C ASP A 347 -11.30 9.23 9.14
N LEU A 348 -12.37 9.30 8.37
CA LEU A 348 -13.75 9.21 8.88
C LEU A 348 -14.16 7.77 9.23
N ARG A 349 -13.41 6.78 8.78
CA ARG A 349 -13.71 5.36 9.03
C ARG A 349 -13.12 4.88 10.34
N THR A 350 -11.90 5.34 10.66
CA THR A 350 -11.11 4.91 11.82
C THR A 350 -11.03 5.95 12.91
N GLU A 351 -11.48 7.18 12.63
CA GLU A 351 -11.34 8.37 13.47
C GLU A 351 -9.89 8.77 13.77
N CYS A 352 -8.91 8.11 13.10
CA CYS A 352 -7.51 8.49 13.18
C CYS A 352 -7.34 9.91 12.64
N GLU A 353 -6.68 10.80 13.40
CA GLU A 353 -6.50 12.20 13.03
C GLU A 353 -5.10 12.71 13.40
N THR A 354 -4.65 13.71 12.66
CA THR A 354 -3.40 14.43 12.94
C THR A 354 -3.54 15.90 12.54
N SER A 355 -2.89 16.79 13.30
CA SER A 355 -2.80 18.21 12.98
C SER A 355 -1.68 18.54 11.97
N ASP A 356 -0.73 17.63 11.76
CA ASP A 356 0.40 17.82 10.83
C ASP A 356 0.00 17.44 9.40
N VAL A 357 -0.73 18.34 8.75
CA VAL A 357 -1.20 18.17 7.38
C VAL A 357 -0.01 18.13 6.41
N ASN A 358 1.06 18.88 6.68
CA ASN A 358 2.23 18.90 5.79
C ASN A 358 2.96 17.58 5.77
N ALA A 359 3.15 16.93 6.92
CA ALA A 359 3.74 15.62 6.98
C ALA A 359 2.91 14.57 6.21
N VAL A 360 1.57 14.64 6.29
CA VAL A 360 0.69 13.77 5.52
C VAL A 360 0.85 14.01 4.02
N MET A 361 0.87 15.28 3.58
CA MET A 361 1.07 15.64 2.17
C MET A 361 2.47 15.30 1.66
N ASP A 362 3.43 15.13 2.56
CA ASP A 362 4.78 14.65 2.28
C ASP A 362 4.91 13.12 2.33
N GLY A 363 3.78 12.38 2.41
CA GLY A 363 3.75 10.92 2.28
C GLY A 363 3.54 10.17 3.60
N ARG A 364 3.47 10.82 4.78
CA ARG A 364 3.26 10.13 6.06
C ARG A 364 1.81 9.67 6.26
N ILE A 365 1.32 8.80 5.39
CA ILE A 365 -0.05 8.25 5.44
C ILE A 365 -0.13 6.90 6.16
N GLN A 366 1.00 6.31 6.50
CA GLN A 366 1.10 4.99 7.15
C GLN A 366 0.16 4.82 8.36
N PRO A 367 0.04 5.78 9.32
CA PRO A 367 -0.84 5.61 10.48
C PRO A 367 -2.32 5.43 10.11
N PHE A 368 -2.79 6.07 9.04
CA PHE A 368 -4.17 5.92 8.56
C PHE A 368 -4.41 4.55 7.93
N ILE A 369 -3.43 4.07 7.14
CA ILE A 369 -3.46 2.75 6.52
C ILE A 369 -3.51 1.67 7.61
N GLU A 370 -2.64 1.76 8.61
CA GLU A 370 -2.59 0.81 9.73
C GLU A 370 -3.87 0.79 10.55
N ALA A 371 -4.40 1.96 10.88
CA ALA A 371 -5.66 2.07 11.62
C ALA A 371 -6.82 1.41 10.86
N TRP A 372 -6.86 1.59 9.52
CA TRP A 372 -7.88 0.95 8.69
C TRP A 372 -7.69 -0.57 8.61
N LEU A 373 -6.47 -1.06 8.43
CA LEU A 373 -6.17 -2.50 8.40
C LEU A 373 -6.55 -3.16 9.73
N GLN A 374 -6.23 -2.54 10.86
CA GLN A 374 -6.60 -3.02 12.20
C GLN A 374 -8.13 -3.06 12.40
N MET A 375 -8.84 -2.05 11.90
CA MET A 375 -10.32 -2.04 11.96
C MET A 375 -10.93 -3.20 11.16
N LYS A 376 -10.31 -3.55 10.01
CA LYS A 376 -10.79 -4.64 9.14
C LYS A 376 -10.43 -6.04 9.64
N ALA A 377 -9.39 -6.16 10.46
CA ALA A 377 -8.96 -7.42 11.06
C ALA A 377 -9.76 -7.82 12.31
N LYS A 378 -10.51 -6.88 12.91
CA LYS A 378 -11.48 -7.11 14.00
C LYS A 378 -12.80 -7.60 13.44
#